data_f4d0cf4daee1b31071662f00dd9338a3
#
_entry.id   f4d0cf4daee1b31071662f00dd9338a3
#
_cell.length_a   1.000
_cell.length_b   1.000
_cell.length_c   1.000
_cell.angle_alpha   90.00
_cell.angle_beta   90.00
_cell.angle_gamma   90.00
#
_symmetry.space_group_name_H-M   'P 1'
#
loop_
_entity.id
_entity.type
_entity.pdbx_description
1 polymer ?
#
loop_
_entity_poly.entity_id
_entity_poly.type
_entity_poly.pdbx_seq_one_letter_code
_entity_poly.pdbx_strand_id
1 'polypeptide(L)'
;MKSIVICPTVLALLGAATCGAVRAQDLPPRKPGLWQIDMTMPAAPGPQQMRMCIDSGTDAEMYKMGMSAARGTCDKPTIKRSGSTVTIDSACKMGETRMTTHAVTRFTADTAYRTEADTRMEPPMPGRGEMKITQDGKWVGPCPADMTPGDVTMGNGAKMNVKQMLGGKQ
;
A
#
# COMPACT_ATOMS: atom_id res chain seq x y z
N MET A 1 -1.48 6.80 75.80
CA MET A 1 -1.33 5.63 74.95
C MET A 1 -2.11 5.94 73.67
N LYS A 2 -1.36 6.30 72.57
CA LYS A 2 -1.96 6.65 71.26
C LYS A 2 -1.72 5.48 70.30
N SER A 3 -2.77 4.81 69.89
CA SER A 3 -2.73 3.74 68.87
C SER A 3 -2.73 4.36 67.49
N ILE A 4 -1.70 4.11 66.69
CA ILE A 4 -1.56 4.53 65.31
C ILE A 4 -2.13 3.37 64.48
N VAL A 5 -3.20 3.63 63.72
CA VAL A 5 -3.76 2.74 62.73
C VAL A 5 -3.08 3.05 61.37
N ILE A 6 -2.27 2.12 60.88
CA ILE A 6 -1.65 2.19 59.54
C ILE A 6 -2.61 1.57 58.55
N CYS A 7 -3.09 2.39 57.59
CA CYS A 7 -3.92 1.96 56.49
C CYS A 7 -3.01 1.57 55.29
N PRO A 8 -3.08 0.35 54.72
CA PRO A 8 -2.30 0.03 53.55
C PRO A 8 -3.00 0.55 52.26
N THR A 9 -2.35 1.47 51.59
CA THR A 9 -2.77 1.98 50.28
C THR A 9 -2.54 0.93 49.22
N VAL A 10 -3.59 0.32 48.73
CA VAL A 10 -3.56 -0.58 47.56
C VAL A 10 -3.48 0.28 46.31
N LEU A 11 -2.33 0.30 45.66
CA LEU A 11 -2.09 0.97 44.39
C LEU A 11 -2.61 0.09 43.26
N ALA A 12 -3.81 0.38 42.75
CA ALA A 12 -4.38 -0.28 41.57
C ALA A 12 -3.73 0.29 40.31
N LEU A 13 -2.84 -0.49 39.69
CA LEU A 13 -2.30 -0.22 38.35
C LEU A 13 -3.39 -0.50 37.29
N LEU A 14 -4.11 0.53 36.86
CA LEU A 14 -4.93 0.49 35.65
C LEU A 14 -4.00 0.51 34.43
N GLY A 15 -3.75 -0.66 33.85
CA GLY A 15 -3.14 -0.79 32.56
C GLY A 15 -4.06 -0.23 31.47
N ALA A 16 -3.83 0.99 31.01
CA ALA A 16 -4.48 1.53 29.83
C ALA A 16 -3.97 0.79 28.59
N ALA A 17 -4.77 -0.13 28.06
CA ALA A 17 -4.54 -0.71 26.74
C ALA A 17 -4.75 0.40 25.70
N THR A 18 -3.66 1.01 25.25
CA THR A 18 -3.69 1.95 24.12
C THR A 18 -3.98 1.16 22.85
N CYS A 19 -5.25 1.16 22.40
CA CYS A 19 -5.59 0.78 21.03
C CYS A 19 -4.88 1.77 20.09
N GLY A 20 -3.71 1.40 19.59
CA GLY A 20 -2.98 2.16 18.59
C GLY A 20 -3.82 2.26 17.32
N ALA A 21 -4.28 3.47 16.99
CA ALA A 21 -4.90 3.71 15.69
C ALA A 21 -3.84 3.46 14.61
N VAL A 22 -4.06 2.47 13.74
CA VAL A 22 -3.23 2.16 12.57
C VAL A 22 -3.21 3.40 11.68
N ARG A 23 -2.04 4.05 11.59
CA ARG A 23 -1.84 5.21 10.71
C ARG A 23 -1.43 4.71 9.32
N ALA A 24 -1.73 5.50 8.29
CA ALA A 24 -1.35 5.21 6.89
C ALA A 24 0.19 5.08 6.66
N GLN A 25 0.99 5.26 7.69
CA GLN A 25 2.45 5.09 7.72
C GLN A 25 2.90 3.66 8.08
N ASP A 26 1.96 2.72 8.26
CA ASP A 26 2.26 1.36 8.75
C ASP A 26 2.61 0.35 7.65
N LEU A 27 2.81 0.80 6.41
CA LEU A 27 3.41 -0.06 5.40
C LEU A 27 4.91 -0.21 5.69
N PRO A 28 5.46 -1.44 5.58
CA PRO A 28 6.90 -1.63 5.68
C PRO A 28 7.61 -0.76 4.64
N PRO A 29 8.62 0.05 5.05
CA PRO A 29 9.37 0.85 4.10
C PRO A 29 10.13 -0.07 3.15
N ARG A 30 10.14 0.30 1.87
CA ARG A 30 10.93 -0.39 0.85
C ARG A 30 12.34 0.21 0.80
N LYS A 31 13.33 -0.63 0.53
CA LYS A 31 14.73 -0.21 0.39
C LYS A 31 14.87 0.82 -0.73
N PRO A 32 15.53 1.97 -0.49
CA PRO A 32 15.80 2.96 -1.54
C PRO A 32 16.60 2.37 -2.69
N GLY A 33 16.28 2.78 -3.92
CA GLY A 33 16.93 2.33 -5.15
C GLY A 33 15.94 1.94 -6.24
N LEU A 34 16.43 1.13 -7.17
CA LEU A 34 15.68 0.64 -8.32
C LEU A 34 14.89 -0.61 -7.96
N TRP A 35 13.60 -0.55 -8.22
CA TRP A 35 12.68 -1.66 -8.11
C TRP A 35 12.21 -2.11 -9.48
N GLN A 36 12.19 -3.41 -9.69
CA GLN A 36 11.48 -4.04 -10.79
C GLN A 36 10.18 -4.62 -10.27
N ILE A 37 9.10 -4.35 -11.00
CA ILE A 37 7.75 -4.79 -10.64
C ILE A 37 7.17 -5.51 -11.83
N ASP A 38 6.81 -6.77 -11.63
CA ASP A 38 6.17 -7.62 -12.61
C ASP A 38 4.70 -7.81 -12.21
N MET A 39 3.78 -7.37 -13.07
CA MET A 39 2.35 -7.45 -12.83
C MET A 39 1.71 -8.43 -13.80
N THR A 40 0.94 -9.37 -13.30
CA THR A 40 0.18 -10.34 -14.08
C THR A 40 -1.32 -10.08 -13.93
N MET A 41 -2.01 -9.95 -15.06
CA MET A 41 -3.47 -9.79 -15.15
C MET A 41 -4.04 -10.79 -16.15
N PRO A 42 -5.21 -11.42 -15.87
CA PRO A 42 -5.77 -12.45 -16.76
C PRO A 42 -6.05 -12.00 -18.20
N ALA A 43 -6.31 -10.71 -18.41
CA ALA A 43 -6.65 -10.14 -19.72
C ALA A 43 -5.44 -9.57 -20.48
N ALA A 44 -4.24 -9.61 -19.91
CA ALA A 44 -3.04 -9.11 -20.57
C ALA A 44 -2.31 -10.23 -21.33
N PRO A 45 -1.70 -9.95 -22.48
CA PRO A 45 -0.98 -10.94 -23.28
C PRO A 45 0.32 -11.46 -22.64
N GLY A 46 0.59 -11.06 -21.39
CA GLY A 46 1.76 -11.46 -20.60
C GLY A 46 1.99 -10.53 -19.42
N PRO A 47 3.03 -10.81 -18.61
CA PRO A 47 3.39 -9.95 -17.50
C PRO A 47 3.73 -8.53 -17.97
N GLN A 48 3.17 -7.53 -17.30
CA GLN A 48 3.52 -6.13 -17.52
C GLN A 48 4.66 -5.77 -16.57
N GLN A 49 5.82 -5.42 -17.12
CA GLN A 49 6.97 -5.02 -16.33
C GLN A 49 7.05 -3.52 -16.21
N MET A 50 7.35 -3.03 -15.02
CA MET A 50 7.74 -1.64 -14.80
C MET A 50 8.99 -1.56 -13.93
N ARG A 51 9.74 -0.48 -14.07
CA ARG A 51 10.87 -0.13 -13.20
C ARG A 51 10.59 1.18 -12.49
N MET A 52 10.99 1.27 -11.25
CA MET A 52 10.69 2.40 -10.40
C MET A 52 11.92 2.74 -9.56
N CYS A 53 12.36 4.01 -9.62
CA CYS A 53 13.39 4.52 -8.74
C CYS A 53 12.72 5.18 -7.53
N ILE A 54 13.03 4.72 -6.31
CA ILE A 54 12.46 5.28 -5.08
C ILE A 54 13.54 5.68 -4.07
N ASP A 55 13.23 6.70 -3.29
CA ASP A 55 13.82 6.99 -2.00
C ASP A 55 12.73 6.91 -0.91
N SER A 56 13.07 7.11 0.35
CA SER A 56 12.12 7.05 1.46
C SER A 56 10.97 8.06 1.35
N GLY A 57 11.25 9.25 0.79
CA GLY A 57 10.24 10.29 0.57
C GLY A 57 9.29 9.92 -0.56
N THR A 58 9.83 9.51 -1.70
CA THR A 58 9.06 9.11 -2.89
C THR A 58 8.19 7.90 -2.62
N ASP A 59 8.67 6.92 -1.85
CA ASP A 59 7.89 5.73 -1.48
C ASP A 59 6.63 6.12 -0.72
N ALA A 60 6.75 6.99 0.27
CA ALA A 60 5.62 7.50 1.04
C ALA A 60 4.66 8.35 0.19
N GLU A 61 5.19 9.17 -0.73
CA GLU A 61 4.38 10.00 -1.63
C GLU A 61 3.59 9.17 -2.63
N MET A 62 4.19 8.15 -3.22
CA MET A 62 3.53 7.23 -4.14
C MET A 62 2.37 6.50 -3.48
N TYR A 63 2.58 6.09 -2.23
CA TYR A 63 1.51 5.50 -1.45
C TYR A 63 0.35 6.49 -1.20
N LYS A 64 0.67 7.71 -0.76
CA LYS A 64 -0.33 8.78 -0.58
C LYS A 64 -1.07 9.10 -1.87
N MET A 65 -0.38 9.08 -3.01
CA MET A 65 -0.98 9.33 -4.33
C MET A 65 -1.98 8.24 -4.68
N GLY A 66 -1.63 6.97 -4.52
CA GLY A 66 -2.54 5.85 -4.74
C GLY A 66 -3.82 5.98 -3.90
N MET A 67 -3.68 6.34 -2.62
CA MET A 67 -4.80 6.59 -1.71
C MET A 67 -5.60 7.85 -2.08
N SER A 68 -4.95 8.87 -2.65
CA SER A 68 -5.61 10.12 -3.01
C SER A 68 -6.39 10.01 -4.32
N ALA A 69 -5.88 9.25 -5.29
CA ALA A 69 -6.57 8.98 -6.56
C ALA A 69 -7.90 8.25 -6.35
N ALA A 70 -8.03 7.50 -5.26
CA ALA A 70 -9.25 6.80 -4.88
C ALA A 70 -10.29 7.70 -4.17
N ARG A 71 -9.92 8.93 -3.76
CA ARG A 71 -10.85 9.83 -3.06
C ARG A 71 -11.98 10.31 -3.99
N GLY A 72 -13.20 10.23 -3.49
CA GLY A 72 -14.41 10.62 -4.22
C GLY A 72 -15.05 9.49 -5.03
N THR A 73 -14.31 8.42 -5.32
CA THR A 73 -14.85 7.21 -5.97
C THR A 73 -14.83 5.99 -5.07
N CYS A 74 -13.98 5.99 -4.03
CA CYS A 74 -13.83 4.88 -3.11
C CYS A 74 -14.16 5.26 -1.67
N ASP A 75 -14.69 4.30 -0.93
CA ASP A 75 -14.81 4.36 0.52
C ASP A 75 -13.40 4.37 1.16
N LYS A 76 -13.31 4.78 2.43
CA LYS A 76 -12.05 4.70 3.17
C LYS A 76 -11.62 3.22 3.29
N PRO A 77 -10.45 2.83 2.78
CA PRO A 77 -10.02 1.44 2.85
C PRO A 77 -9.74 0.99 4.29
N THR A 78 -9.95 -0.28 4.53
CA THR A 78 -9.51 -0.94 5.77
C THR A 78 -8.13 -1.54 5.54
N ILE A 79 -7.16 -1.15 6.36
CA ILE A 79 -5.78 -1.64 6.29
C ILE A 79 -5.47 -2.40 7.57
N LYS A 80 -5.00 -3.63 7.43
CA LYS A 80 -4.57 -4.49 8.55
C LYS A 80 -3.15 -4.96 8.30
N ARG A 81 -2.31 -4.89 9.34
CA ARG A 81 -0.93 -5.41 9.31
C ARG A 81 -0.76 -6.53 10.33
N SER A 82 -0.13 -7.61 9.89
CA SER A 82 0.28 -8.73 10.74
C SER A 82 1.68 -9.17 10.33
N GLY A 83 2.67 -8.79 11.13
CA GLY A 83 4.08 -9.04 10.81
C GLY A 83 4.50 -8.41 9.47
N SER A 84 4.93 -9.24 8.53
CA SER A 84 5.31 -8.84 7.17
C SER A 84 4.14 -8.84 6.17
N THR A 85 2.92 -9.10 6.62
CA THR A 85 1.74 -9.14 5.76
C THR A 85 0.87 -7.91 5.98
N VAL A 86 0.46 -7.28 4.89
CA VAL A 86 -0.51 -6.17 4.88
C VAL A 86 -1.72 -6.59 4.05
N THR A 87 -2.90 -6.44 4.62
CA THR A 87 -4.18 -6.68 3.94
C THR A 87 -4.91 -5.36 3.77
N ILE A 88 -5.43 -5.12 2.57
CA ILE A 88 -6.19 -3.92 2.22
C ILE A 88 -7.53 -4.35 1.64
N ASP A 89 -8.61 -3.94 2.28
CA ASP A 89 -9.97 -4.07 1.77
C ASP A 89 -10.46 -2.70 1.33
N SER A 90 -10.92 -2.58 0.09
CA SER A 90 -11.43 -1.32 -0.49
C SER A 90 -12.69 -1.56 -1.30
N ALA A 91 -13.55 -0.53 -1.35
CA ALA A 91 -14.74 -0.51 -2.18
C ALA A 91 -14.82 0.82 -2.92
N CYS A 92 -14.98 0.75 -4.23
CA CYS A 92 -15.00 1.90 -5.13
C CYS A 92 -16.25 1.88 -6.01
N LYS A 93 -16.69 3.04 -6.47
CA LYS A 93 -17.73 3.20 -7.49
C LYS A 93 -17.11 3.67 -8.80
N MET A 94 -17.46 2.98 -9.89
CA MET A 94 -17.12 3.38 -11.25
C MET A 94 -18.42 3.41 -12.07
N GLY A 95 -19.01 4.61 -12.17
CA GLY A 95 -20.38 4.74 -12.67
C GLY A 95 -21.36 4.01 -11.74
N GLU A 96 -22.14 3.08 -12.29
CA GLU A 96 -23.07 2.24 -11.52
C GLU A 96 -22.43 0.97 -10.93
N THR A 97 -21.24 0.61 -11.41
CA THR A 97 -20.53 -0.58 -10.93
C THR A 97 -19.83 -0.33 -9.60
N ARG A 98 -20.12 -1.16 -8.61
CA ARG A 98 -19.34 -1.23 -7.36
C ARG A 98 -18.22 -2.24 -7.53
N MET A 99 -17.00 -1.80 -7.23
CA MET A 99 -15.80 -2.64 -7.24
C MET A 99 -15.36 -2.86 -5.80
N THR A 100 -15.28 -4.12 -5.38
CA THR A 100 -14.71 -4.49 -4.07
C THR A 100 -13.41 -5.24 -4.30
N THR A 101 -12.33 -4.77 -3.65
CA THR A 101 -10.99 -5.35 -3.79
C THR A 101 -10.50 -5.83 -2.43
N HIS A 102 -10.03 -7.06 -2.39
CA HIS A 102 -9.26 -7.64 -1.29
C HIS A 102 -7.82 -7.85 -1.77
N ALA A 103 -6.87 -7.16 -1.18
CA ALA A 103 -5.46 -7.25 -1.54
C ALA A 103 -4.62 -7.70 -0.35
N VAL A 104 -3.75 -8.68 -0.58
CA VAL A 104 -2.79 -9.19 0.42
C VAL A 104 -1.39 -9.01 -0.12
N THR A 105 -0.59 -8.19 0.57
CA THR A 105 0.82 -7.98 0.27
C THR A 105 1.69 -8.67 1.32
N ARG A 106 2.60 -9.52 0.89
CA ARG A 106 3.60 -10.17 1.73
C ARG A 106 4.97 -9.61 1.41
N PHE A 107 5.63 -9.04 2.41
CA PHE A 107 6.97 -8.49 2.29
C PHE A 107 8.02 -9.53 2.69
N THR A 108 9.08 -9.63 1.90
CA THR A 108 10.28 -10.39 2.22
C THR A 108 11.39 -9.39 2.48
N ALA A 109 11.64 -9.10 3.75
CA ALA A 109 12.48 -8.00 4.21
C ALA A 109 12.02 -6.65 3.58
N ASP A 110 12.96 -5.74 3.32
CA ASP A 110 12.73 -4.46 2.64
C ASP A 110 13.03 -4.50 1.13
N THR A 111 13.34 -5.70 0.59
CA THR A 111 13.88 -5.89 -0.76
C THR A 111 12.96 -6.63 -1.73
N ALA A 112 11.88 -7.23 -1.24
CA ALA A 112 10.90 -7.89 -2.10
C ALA A 112 9.51 -7.89 -1.48
N TYR A 113 8.49 -7.95 -2.33
CA TYR A 113 7.10 -8.18 -1.92
C TYR A 113 6.33 -8.88 -3.02
N ARG A 114 5.27 -9.58 -2.61
CA ARG A 114 4.24 -10.12 -3.49
C ARG A 114 2.88 -9.63 -3.05
N THR A 115 2.13 -9.08 -3.97
CA THR A 115 0.73 -8.68 -3.78
C THR A 115 -0.18 -9.56 -4.61
N GLU A 116 -1.24 -10.06 -4.01
CA GLU A 116 -2.36 -10.73 -4.67
C GLU A 116 -3.60 -9.89 -4.38
N ALA A 117 -4.30 -9.48 -5.42
CA ALA A 117 -5.50 -8.66 -5.33
C ALA A 117 -6.64 -9.30 -6.11
N ASP A 118 -7.74 -9.56 -5.41
CA ASP A 118 -8.98 -10.08 -5.98
C ASP A 118 -10.01 -8.95 -5.97
N THR A 119 -10.54 -8.61 -7.15
CA THR A 119 -11.56 -7.56 -7.33
C THR A 119 -12.84 -8.17 -7.90
N ARG A 120 -13.96 -7.87 -7.25
CA ARG A 120 -15.31 -8.20 -7.72
C ARG A 120 -16.03 -6.94 -8.17
N MET A 121 -16.79 -7.04 -9.27
CA MET A 121 -17.54 -5.95 -9.90
C MET A 121 -19.03 -6.25 -9.90
N GLU A 122 -19.84 -5.37 -9.33
CA GLU A 122 -21.31 -5.51 -9.24
C GLU A 122 -22.01 -4.18 -9.62
N PRO A 123 -22.85 -4.17 -10.69
CA PRO A 123 -23.01 -5.24 -11.69
C PRO A 123 -21.71 -5.50 -12.46
N PRO A 124 -21.53 -6.72 -13.01
CA PRO A 124 -20.33 -7.06 -13.76
C PRO A 124 -20.22 -6.20 -15.02
N MET A 125 -19.02 -5.73 -15.34
CA MET A 125 -18.75 -5.14 -16.65
C MET A 125 -18.75 -6.23 -17.74
N PRO A 126 -19.03 -5.90 -19.01
CA PRO A 126 -18.99 -6.87 -20.10
C PRO A 126 -17.68 -7.66 -20.12
N GLY A 127 -17.79 -8.99 -19.95
CA GLY A 127 -16.65 -9.89 -19.88
C GLY A 127 -15.78 -9.81 -18.61
N ARG A 128 -16.16 -9.04 -17.57
CA ARG A 128 -15.36 -8.82 -16.34
C ARG A 128 -16.26 -8.72 -15.10
N GLY A 129 -16.57 -9.85 -14.48
CA GLY A 129 -17.23 -9.86 -13.16
C GLY A 129 -16.22 -9.93 -12.00
N GLU A 130 -15.09 -10.60 -12.27
CA GLU A 130 -13.99 -10.76 -11.29
C GLU A 130 -12.66 -10.53 -12.00
N MET A 131 -11.69 -9.97 -11.26
CA MET A 131 -10.34 -9.74 -11.75
C MET A 131 -9.34 -10.09 -10.66
N LYS A 132 -8.35 -10.89 -11.01
CA LYS A 132 -7.23 -11.23 -10.14
C LYS A 132 -5.95 -10.61 -10.67
N ILE A 133 -5.25 -9.86 -9.84
CA ILE A 133 -3.97 -9.24 -10.16
C ILE A 133 -2.92 -9.82 -9.22
N THR A 134 -1.79 -10.22 -9.78
CA THR A 134 -0.59 -10.56 -9.01
C THR A 134 0.50 -9.56 -9.35
N GLN A 135 1.18 -9.05 -8.32
CA GLN A 135 2.28 -8.11 -8.49
C GLN A 135 3.48 -8.58 -7.65
N ASP A 136 4.61 -8.82 -8.32
CA ASP A 136 5.87 -9.17 -7.70
C ASP A 136 6.82 -7.97 -7.80
N GLY A 137 7.23 -7.42 -6.67
CA GLY A 137 8.19 -6.33 -6.58
C GLY A 137 9.52 -6.82 -6.03
N LYS A 138 10.62 -6.43 -6.69
CA LYS A 138 11.99 -6.81 -6.29
C LYS A 138 12.93 -5.62 -6.41
N TRP A 139 13.70 -5.35 -5.36
CA TRP A 139 14.81 -4.43 -5.41
C TRP A 139 15.93 -5.02 -6.26
N VAL A 140 16.44 -4.25 -7.22
CA VAL A 140 17.44 -4.73 -8.18
C VAL A 140 18.77 -3.96 -8.11
N GLY A 141 18.84 -2.94 -7.26
CA GLY A 141 20.07 -2.18 -7.06
C GLY A 141 19.85 -0.69 -6.80
N PRO A 142 20.91 0.12 -6.83
CA PRO A 142 20.79 1.57 -6.82
C PRO A 142 20.04 2.06 -8.06
N CYS A 143 19.45 3.26 -8.00
CA CYS A 143 18.92 3.92 -9.19
C CYS A 143 20.04 4.16 -10.22
N PRO A 144 19.82 3.85 -11.50
CA PRO A 144 20.77 4.17 -12.54
C PRO A 144 20.83 5.69 -12.79
N ALA A 145 21.91 6.17 -13.43
CA ALA A 145 22.18 7.59 -13.60
C ALA A 145 21.10 8.35 -14.40
N ASP A 146 20.37 7.66 -15.24
CA ASP A 146 19.26 8.19 -16.07
C ASP A 146 17.90 8.18 -15.36
N MET A 147 17.84 7.73 -14.09
CA MET A 147 16.63 7.73 -13.28
C MET A 147 16.84 8.47 -11.96
N THR A 148 15.86 9.29 -11.62
CA THR A 148 15.77 9.99 -10.33
C THR A 148 14.65 9.43 -9.47
N PRO A 149 14.69 9.61 -8.13
CA PRO A 149 13.59 9.18 -7.26
C PRO A 149 12.24 9.75 -7.68
N GLY A 150 11.27 8.88 -7.91
CA GLY A 150 9.96 9.17 -8.48
C GLY A 150 9.81 8.77 -9.95
N ASP A 151 10.89 8.45 -10.65
CA ASP A 151 10.81 7.96 -12.03
C ASP A 151 10.25 6.55 -12.09
N VAL A 152 9.31 6.37 -13.00
CA VAL A 152 8.67 5.09 -13.34
C VAL A 152 8.82 4.89 -14.84
N THR A 153 9.35 3.75 -15.25
CA THR A 153 9.46 3.34 -16.66
C THR A 153 8.59 2.11 -16.87
N MET A 154 7.69 2.17 -17.83
CA MET A 154 6.81 1.06 -18.22
C MET A 154 7.53 0.13 -19.22
N GLY A 155 7.05 -1.11 -19.36
CA GLY A 155 7.61 -2.08 -20.30
C GLY A 155 7.62 -1.66 -21.77
N ASN A 156 6.74 -0.74 -22.16
CA ASN A 156 6.72 -0.12 -23.49
C ASN A 156 7.69 1.06 -23.67
N GLY A 157 8.53 1.34 -22.66
CA GLY A 157 9.50 2.45 -22.66
C GLY A 157 8.93 3.80 -22.22
N ALA A 158 7.63 3.93 -21.97
CA ALA A 158 7.07 5.18 -21.47
C ALA A 158 7.63 5.49 -20.08
N LYS A 159 8.10 6.73 -19.88
CA LYS A 159 8.68 7.21 -18.64
C LYS A 159 7.81 8.33 -18.06
N MET A 160 7.56 8.29 -16.76
CA MET A 160 6.88 9.34 -16.02
C MET A 160 7.58 9.58 -14.68
N ASN A 161 7.38 10.77 -14.09
CA ASN A 161 7.87 11.07 -12.74
C ASN A 161 6.69 11.40 -11.82
N VAL A 162 6.58 10.67 -10.73
CA VAL A 162 5.47 10.80 -9.76
C VAL A 162 5.44 12.18 -9.11
N LYS A 163 6.62 12.78 -8.82
CA LYS A 163 6.70 14.13 -8.23
C LYS A 163 6.14 15.19 -9.17
N GLN A 164 6.37 15.06 -10.48
CA GLN A 164 5.81 15.97 -11.48
C GLN A 164 4.29 15.85 -11.58
N MET A 165 3.76 14.62 -11.45
CA MET A 165 2.30 14.40 -11.43
C MET A 165 1.63 15.02 -10.19
N LEU A 166 2.32 15.05 -9.06
CA LEU A 166 1.83 15.66 -7.81
C LEU A 166 1.96 17.20 -7.84
N GLY A 167 3.04 17.74 -8.43
CA GLY A 167 3.30 19.18 -8.53
C GLY A 167 2.49 19.90 -9.62
N GLY A 168 1.95 19.18 -10.59
CA GLY A 168 1.17 19.75 -11.70
C GLY A 168 -0.28 20.12 -11.37
N LYS A 169 -0.70 20.02 -10.12
CA LYS A 169 -2.01 20.49 -9.61
C LYS A 169 -1.83 21.72 -8.72
N GLN A 170 -1.38 22.83 -9.30
CA GLN A 170 -1.56 24.16 -8.74
C GLN A 170 -2.55 24.93 -9.59
#